data_b992fe8a8cd2099abd51ee0703541f98
#
_entry.id   b992fe8a8cd2099abd51ee0703541f98
#
_cell.length_a   1.000
_cell.length_b   1.000
_cell.length_c   1.000
_cell.angle_alpha   90.00
_cell.angle_beta   90.00
_cell.angle_gamma   90.00
#
_symmetry.space_group_name_H-M   'P 1'
#
loop_
_entity.id
_entity.type
_entity.pdbx_description
1 polymer ?
#
loop_
_entity_poly.entity_id
_entity_poly.type
_entity_poly.pdbx_seq_one_letter_code
_entity_poly.pdbx_strand_id
1 'polypeptide(L)'
;HYDLVIDAQGLIKSGFISRLSKGLTIGLSNRTIREPMATLFYNKVYSVPWTEHAVDRVRQLFSRALQYEYDPREIDYGIDVSRIDVSSEISKKAEKQVVFLHGTTWKTKHWPKNYWRHLAHISTEAGYKVLLPWGTPEEKLRAEYIAQDNERVEVLDKQTLSGLANYIQQSDGVIAVDTGLCHLAAALDKPTVSLYGP
;
A
#
# COMPACT_ATOMS: atom_id res chain seq x y z
N HIS A 1 3.76 -5.02 29.62
CA HIS A 1 4.30 -3.69 29.85
C HIS A 1 5.18 -3.30 28.64
N TYR A 2 5.09 -2.06 28.22
CA TYR A 2 5.91 -1.48 27.18
C TYR A 2 6.67 -0.31 27.79
N ASP A 3 7.95 -0.15 27.43
CA ASP A 3 8.76 0.98 27.90
C ASP A 3 8.37 2.27 27.16
N LEU A 4 8.04 2.14 25.87
CA LEU A 4 7.66 3.23 24.99
C LEU A 4 6.50 2.82 24.08
N VAL A 5 5.56 3.74 23.87
CA VAL A 5 4.47 3.62 22.91
C VAL A 5 4.43 4.87 22.04
N ILE A 6 4.47 4.68 20.74
CA ILE A 6 4.42 5.78 19.76
C ILE A 6 3.08 5.71 19.01
N ASP A 7 2.23 6.73 19.19
CA ASP A 7 0.97 6.86 18.43
C ASP A 7 1.21 7.63 17.14
N ALA A 8 1.31 6.88 16.03
CA ALA A 8 1.45 7.45 14.69
C ALA A 8 0.09 7.76 14.03
N GLN A 9 -1.03 7.30 14.60
CA GLN A 9 -2.36 7.51 14.03
C GLN A 9 -2.92 8.90 14.38
N GLY A 10 -2.67 9.37 15.60
CA GLY A 10 -3.07 10.69 16.05
C GLY A 10 -4.57 10.90 16.21
N LEU A 11 -5.30 9.86 16.63
CA LEU A 11 -6.72 9.91 16.93
C LEU A 11 -6.98 9.79 18.43
N ILE A 12 -8.09 10.32 18.92
CA ILE A 12 -8.48 10.22 20.33
C ILE A 12 -8.51 8.75 20.78
N LYS A 13 -9.07 7.86 19.95
CA LYS A 13 -9.14 6.42 20.25
C LYS A 13 -7.76 5.76 20.36
N SER A 14 -6.83 6.09 19.49
CA SER A 14 -5.47 5.53 19.53
C SER A 14 -4.66 6.11 20.69
N GLY A 15 -4.80 7.41 20.95
CA GLY A 15 -4.19 8.07 22.10
C GLY A 15 -4.67 7.46 23.43
N PHE A 16 -5.96 7.23 23.58
CA PHE A 16 -6.54 6.58 24.76
C PHE A 16 -5.96 5.15 24.96
N ILE A 17 -5.95 4.33 23.90
CA ILE A 17 -5.37 2.98 23.95
C ILE A 17 -3.87 3.04 24.32
N SER A 18 -3.13 3.97 23.72
CA SER A 18 -1.72 4.16 24.00
C SER A 18 -1.47 4.49 25.49
N ARG A 19 -2.33 5.32 26.09
CA ARG A 19 -2.26 5.68 27.52
C ARG A 19 -2.49 4.49 28.44
N LEU A 20 -3.37 3.55 28.05
CA LEU A 20 -3.64 2.33 28.82
C LEU A 20 -2.46 1.36 28.85
N SER A 21 -1.51 1.46 27.96
CA SER A 21 -0.32 0.59 27.89
C SER A 21 0.63 0.78 29.08
N LYS A 22 0.49 1.87 29.85
CA LYS A 22 1.34 2.26 31.00
C LYS A 22 2.81 2.56 30.66
N GLY A 23 3.20 2.56 29.39
CA GLY A 23 4.51 3.00 28.90
C GLY A 23 4.58 4.51 28.69
N LEU A 24 5.78 5.03 28.42
CA LEU A 24 5.97 6.41 27.97
C LEU A 24 5.27 6.59 26.62
N THR A 25 4.23 7.43 26.57
CA THR A 25 3.41 7.62 25.36
C THR A 25 3.86 8.86 24.61
N ILE A 26 4.19 8.69 23.34
CA ILE A 26 4.66 9.77 22.44
C ILE A 26 3.73 9.87 21.22
N GLY A 27 3.47 11.10 20.77
CA GLY A 27 2.70 11.37 19.56
C GLY A 27 3.03 12.71 18.91
N LEU A 28 2.24 13.08 17.90
CA LEU A 28 2.35 14.39 17.26
C LEU A 28 1.76 15.49 18.16
N SER A 29 2.26 16.72 18.01
CA SER A 29 1.76 17.88 18.74
C SER A 29 0.37 18.31 18.30
N ASN A 30 -0.35 19.05 19.13
CA ASN A 30 -1.71 19.54 18.86
C ASN A 30 -1.86 20.33 17.55
N ARG A 31 -0.79 20.97 17.06
CA ARG A 31 -0.77 21.71 15.79
C ARG A 31 -0.54 20.85 14.57
N THR A 32 -0.08 19.62 14.76
CA THR A 32 0.36 18.74 13.66
C THR A 32 -0.26 17.33 13.73
N ILE A 33 -1.15 17.11 14.68
CA ILE A 33 -1.89 15.85 14.84
C ILE A 33 -3.26 15.96 14.15
N ARG A 34 -3.86 14.81 13.80
CA ARG A 34 -5.15 14.74 13.14
C ARG A 34 -6.30 15.19 14.07
N GLU A 35 -6.29 14.73 15.31
CA GLU A 35 -7.26 15.11 16.34
C GLU A 35 -6.52 15.74 17.53
N PRO A 36 -6.57 17.06 17.71
CA PRO A 36 -5.78 17.76 18.73
C PRO A 36 -5.97 17.25 20.16
N MET A 37 -7.19 16.81 20.51
CA MET A 37 -7.48 16.27 21.84
C MET A 37 -6.74 14.96 22.15
N ALA A 38 -6.23 14.23 21.15
CA ALA A 38 -5.43 13.03 21.38
C ALA A 38 -4.16 13.33 22.16
N THR A 39 -3.64 14.57 22.09
CA THR A 39 -2.44 14.99 22.85
C THR A 39 -2.58 14.90 24.35
N LEU A 40 -3.81 14.92 24.87
CA LEU A 40 -4.06 14.75 26.32
C LEU A 40 -3.61 13.38 26.86
N PHE A 41 -3.46 12.42 25.98
CA PHE A 41 -3.04 11.05 26.34
C PHE A 41 -1.52 10.83 26.24
N TYR A 42 -0.76 11.81 25.72
CA TYR A 42 0.67 11.66 25.50
C TYR A 42 1.50 12.29 26.63
N ASN A 43 2.59 11.63 26.98
CA ASN A 43 3.58 12.17 27.89
C ASN A 43 4.53 13.15 27.18
N LYS A 44 4.79 12.92 25.89
CA LYS A 44 5.66 13.75 25.06
C LYS A 44 5.11 13.90 23.65
N VAL A 45 5.27 15.08 23.07
CA VAL A 45 4.78 15.36 21.72
C VAL A 45 5.89 15.97 20.86
N TYR A 46 5.84 15.66 19.56
CA TYR A 46 6.73 16.25 18.56
C TYR A 46 5.95 16.95 17.46
N SER A 47 6.46 18.07 16.98
CA SER A 47 5.82 18.84 15.91
C SER A 47 6.45 18.46 14.57
N VAL A 48 5.65 17.89 13.66
CA VAL A 48 6.06 17.59 12.29
C VAL A 48 5.07 18.24 11.34
N PRO A 49 5.51 19.10 10.38
CA PRO A 49 4.61 19.88 9.54
C PRO A 49 3.62 19.02 8.75
N TRP A 50 2.42 19.54 8.51
CA TRP A 50 1.40 18.92 7.66
C TRP A 50 1.78 18.89 6.18
N THR A 51 2.68 19.78 5.76
CA THR A 51 3.16 19.87 4.38
C THR A 51 4.04 18.70 3.97
N GLU A 52 4.58 17.97 4.96
CA GLU A 52 5.36 16.78 4.71
C GLU A 52 4.48 15.61 4.27
N HIS A 53 5.03 14.73 3.43
CA HIS A 53 4.36 13.50 3.05
C HIS A 53 4.03 12.62 4.25
N ALA A 54 2.90 11.91 4.22
CA ALA A 54 2.42 11.13 5.38
C ALA A 54 3.45 10.12 5.91
N VAL A 55 4.20 9.45 5.02
CA VAL A 55 5.27 8.51 5.40
C VAL A 55 6.41 9.24 6.12
N ASP A 56 6.84 10.40 5.58
CA ASP A 56 7.94 11.18 6.17
C ASP A 56 7.55 11.73 7.53
N ARG A 57 6.29 12.13 7.70
CA ARG A 57 5.78 12.58 9.00
C ARG A 57 5.86 11.49 10.05
N VAL A 58 5.49 10.26 9.69
CA VAL A 58 5.60 9.11 10.60
C VAL A 58 7.06 8.80 10.90
N ARG A 59 7.92 8.73 9.89
CA ARG A 59 9.36 8.47 10.06
C ARG A 59 10.03 9.53 10.93
N GLN A 60 9.73 10.81 10.73
CA GLN A 60 10.24 11.89 11.58
C GLN A 60 9.75 11.79 13.03
N LEU A 61 8.47 11.39 13.25
CA LEU A 61 7.98 11.14 14.60
C LEU A 61 8.80 10.02 15.29
N PHE A 62 9.01 8.90 14.58
CA PHE A 62 9.78 7.77 15.10
C PHE A 62 11.24 8.13 15.35
N SER A 63 11.88 8.82 14.42
CA SER A 63 13.27 9.30 14.56
C SER A 63 13.44 10.13 15.83
N ARG A 64 12.54 11.09 16.05
CA ARG A 64 12.60 11.96 17.24
C ARG A 64 12.26 11.22 18.54
N ALA A 65 11.35 10.26 18.49
CA ALA A 65 10.96 9.45 19.64
C ALA A 65 12.08 8.49 20.07
N LEU A 66 12.75 7.88 19.09
CA LEU A 66 13.80 6.87 19.30
C LEU A 66 15.22 7.41 19.21
N GLN A 67 15.37 8.72 18.91
CA GLN A 67 16.65 9.45 18.88
C GLN A 67 17.64 8.88 17.84
N TYR A 68 17.20 8.53 16.66
CA TYR A 68 18.06 8.18 15.52
C TYR A 68 18.00 9.25 14.43
N GLU A 69 19.02 9.32 13.59
CA GLU A 69 19.05 10.22 12.44
C GLU A 69 18.11 9.74 11.35
N TYR A 70 17.40 10.66 10.72
CA TYR A 70 16.49 10.40 9.60
C TYR A 70 16.86 11.27 8.40
N ASP A 71 17.21 10.66 7.28
CA ASP A 71 17.39 11.35 6.01
C ASP A 71 16.13 11.11 5.13
N PRO A 72 15.36 12.16 4.78
CA PRO A 72 14.18 12.02 3.93
C PRO A 72 14.50 11.58 2.49
N ARG A 73 15.76 11.62 2.08
CA ARG A 73 16.21 11.18 0.75
C ARG A 73 16.41 9.66 0.68
N GLU A 74 16.58 9.01 1.82
CA GLU A 74 16.71 7.56 1.93
C GLU A 74 15.32 6.91 2.04
N ILE A 75 14.74 6.55 0.89
CA ILE A 75 13.44 5.88 0.84
C ILE A 75 13.69 4.37 0.84
N ASP A 76 13.91 3.80 2.01
CA ASP A 76 13.90 2.35 2.22
C ASP A 76 12.69 1.96 3.07
N TYR A 77 11.87 1.05 2.57
CA TYR A 77 10.71 0.52 3.30
C TYR A 77 11.06 -0.74 4.10
N GLY A 78 12.30 -1.21 4.06
CA GLY A 78 12.78 -2.36 4.80
C GLY A 78 12.12 -3.68 4.39
N ILE A 79 11.62 -3.78 3.16
CA ILE A 79 11.03 -5.02 2.66
C ILE A 79 12.15 -5.93 2.17
N ASP A 80 12.39 -7.00 2.91
CA ASP A 80 13.30 -8.05 2.48
C ASP A 80 12.64 -8.92 1.40
N VAL A 81 12.92 -8.58 0.15
CA VAL A 81 12.36 -9.30 -1.01
C VAL A 81 12.80 -10.77 -1.08
N SER A 82 13.91 -11.14 -0.42
CA SER A 82 14.37 -12.53 -0.37
C SER A 82 13.44 -13.44 0.44
N ARG A 83 12.64 -12.85 1.32
CA ARG A 83 11.63 -13.53 2.14
C ARG A 83 10.25 -13.61 1.46
N ILE A 84 10.09 -12.97 0.32
CA ILE A 84 8.89 -13.11 -0.48
C ILE A 84 8.94 -14.51 -1.09
N ASP A 85 7.98 -15.35 -0.72
CA ASP A 85 7.91 -16.75 -1.17
C ASP A 85 7.81 -16.80 -2.69
N VAL A 86 8.91 -17.17 -3.33
CA VAL A 86 8.98 -17.39 -4.77
C VAL A 86 8.45 -18.80 -5.00
N SER A 87 7.13 -18.99 -4.90
CA SER A 87 6.52 -20.24 -5.30
C SER A 87 6.94 -20.54 -6.74
N SER A 88 7.47 -21.73 -6.94
CA SER A 88 8.22 -22.20 -8.08
C SER A 88 7.49 -22.21 -9.43
N GLU A 89 6.26 -21.75 -9.49
CA GLU A 89 5.41 -21.75 -10.69
C GLU A 89 5.37 -20.42 -11.46
N ILE A 90 5.91 -19.33 -10.91
CA ILE A 90 6.03 -18.10 -11.70
C ILE A 90 7.25 -18.29 -12.59
N SER A 91 7.01 -18.84 -13.77
CA SER A 91 7.98 -19.02 -14.84
C SER A 91 8.82 -17.75 -14.99
N LYS A 92 10.15 -17.92 -15.10
CA LYS A 92 11.06 -16.81 -15.40
C LYS A 92 10.46 -15.94 -16.48
N LYS A 93 10.32 -14.64 -16.19
CA LYS A 93 9.76 -13.61 -17.04
C LYS A 93 10.17 -13.75 -18.52
N ALA A 94 9.33 -14.43 -19.29
CA ALA A 94 9.54 -14.61 -20.72
C ALA A 94 8.95 -13.45 -21.53
N GLU A 95 8.00 -12.71 -20.96
CA GLU A 95 7.31 -11.60 -21.62
C GLU A 95 7.06 -10.43 -20.65
N LYS A 96 6.82 -9.25 -21.22
CA LYS A 96 6.46 -8.06 -20.45
C LYS A 96 5.11 -8.25 -19.78
N GLN A 97 5.00 -7.91 -18.49
CA GLN A 97 3.74 -8.07 -17.76
C GLN A 97 3.46 -6.90 -16.82
N VAL A 98 2.19 -6.58 -16.69
CA VAL A 98 1.67 -5.52 -15.82
C VAL A 98 0.58 -6.07 -14.93
N VAL A 99 0.59 -5.68 -13.65
CA VAL A 99 -0.44 -6.08 -12.67
C VAL A 99 -1.49 -4.98 -12.55
N PHE A 100 -2.76 -5.33 -12.70
CA PHE A 100 -3.87 -4.40 -12.47
C PHE A 100 -4.53 -4.69 -11.12
N LEU A 101 -4.36 -3.79 -10.19
CA LEU A 101 -4.98 -3.83 -8.86
C LEU A 101 -6.32 -3.08 -8.91
N HIS A 102 -7.32 -3.76 -9.45
CA HIS A 102 -8.64 -3.19 -9.78
C HIS A 102 -9.65 -3.23 -8.63
N GLY A 103 -9.29 -3.85 -7.49
CA GLY A 103 -10.13 -4.03 -6.31
C GLY A 103 -9.82 -3.02 -5.22
N THR A 104 -10.85 -2.55 -4.52
CA THR A 104 -10.76 -1.72 -3.32
C THR A 104 -12.02 -1.90 -2.46
N THR A 105 -11.90 -1.68 -1.14
CA THR A 105 -13.01 -1.82 -0.20
C THR A 105 -14.09 -0.74 -0.39
N TRP A 106 -13.71 0.46 -0.83
CA TRP A 106 -14.62 1.60 -0.94
C TRP A 106 -15.18 1.73 -2.35
N LYS A 107 -16.50 1.67 -2.48
CA LYS A 107 -17.19 1.78 -3.79
C LYS A 107 -16.84 3.05 -4.56
N THR A 108 -16.64 4.17 -3.88
CA THR A 108 -16.26 5.46 -4.48
C THR A 108 -14.85 5.48 -5.08
N LYS A 109 -13.99 4.55 -4.68
CA LYS A 109 -12.62 4.42 -5.21
C LYS A 109 -12.51 3.47 -6.39
N HIS A 110 -13.62 2.83 -6.80
CA HIS A 110 -13.61 1.93 -7.93
C HIS A 110 -13.55 2.69 -9.25
N TRP A 111 -12.62 2.32 -10.10
CA TRP A 111 -12.65 2.72 -11.50
C TRP A 111 -13.60 1.82 -12.28
N PRO A 112 -14.38 2.34 -13.26
CA PRO A 112 -15.37 1.56 -13.99
C PRO A 112 -14.77 0.33 -14.70
N LYS A 113 -15.44 -0.82 -14.59
CA LYS A 113 -14.94 -2.09 -15.13
C LYS A 113 -14.72 -2.09 -16.65
N ASN A 114 -15.50 -1.31 -17.41
CA ASN A 114 -15.33 -1.13 -18.84
C ASN A 114 -14.05 -0.35 -19.19
N TYR A 115 -13.63 0.59 -18.35
CA TYR A 115 -12.37 1.31 -18.54
C TYR A 115 -11.16 0.40 -18.24
N TRP A 116 -11.26 -0.45 -17.19
CA TRP A 116 -10.26 -1.48 -16.94
C TRP A 116 -10.11 -2.43 -18.14
N ARG A 117 -11.23 -2.88 -18.72
CA ARG A 117 -11.22 -3.74 -19.92
C ARG A 117 -10.56 -3.05 -21.11
N HIS A 118 -10.89 -1.77 -21.35
CA HIS A 118 -10.26 -0.98 -22.40
C HIS A 118 -8.77 -0.80 -22.18
N LEU A 119 -8.35 -0.48 -20.94
CA LEU A 119 -6.93 -0.36 -20.59
C LEU A 119 -6.19 -1.69 -20.75
N ALA A 120 -6.82 -2.81 -20.41
CA ALA A 120 -6.26 -4.14 -20.62
C ALA A 120 -6.01 -4.41 -22.11
N HIS A 121 -6.96 -4.04 -22.98
CA HIS A 121 -6.81 -4.15 -24.42
C HIS A 121 -5.62 -3.32 -24.95
N ILE A 122 -5.54 -2.05 -24.58
CA ILE A 122 -4.40 -1.18 -24.94
C ILE A 122 -3.07 -1.76 -24.45
N SER A 123 -3.05 -2.28 -23.23
CA SER A 123 -1.82 -2.87 -22.65
C SER A 123 -1.38 -4.13 -23.43
N THR A 124 -2.32 -4.97 -23.82
CA THR A 124 -2.00 -6.20 -24.58
C THR A 124 -1.57 -5.89 -26.02
N GLU A 125 -2.14 -4.87 -26.66
CA GLU A 125 -1.68 -4.36 -27.96
C GLU A 125 -0.27 -3.79 -27.88
N ALA A 126 0.11 -3.17 -26.74
CA ALA A 126 1.46 -2.70 -26.46
C ALA A 126 2.45 -3.83 -26.11
N GLY A 127 2.01 -5.09 -26.18
CA GLY A 127 2.84 -6.28 -25.97
C GLY A 127 2.94 -6.76 -24.53
N TYR A 128 2.17 -6.22 -23.58
CA TYR A 128 2.15 -6.68 -22.21
C TYR A 128 1.16 -7.84 -22.01
N LYS A 129 1.48 -8.73 -21.11
CA LYS A 129 0.51 -9.61 -20.45
C LYS A 129 -0.06 -8.88 -19.24
N VAL A 130 -1.38 -8.91 -19.07
CA VAL A 130 -2.06 -8.28 -17.94
C VAL A 130 -2.43 -9.32 -16.91
N LEU A 131 -2.05 -9.11 -15.65
CA LEU A 131 -2.35 -9.99 -14.53
C LEU A 131 -3.39 -9.34 -13.62
N LEU A 132 -4.47 -10.07 -13.33
CA LEU A 132 -5.61 -9.61 -12.54
C LEU A 132 -5.73 -10.43 -11.24
N PRO A 133 -5.12 -10.00 -10.14
CA PRO A 133 -5.36 -10.60 -8.84
C PRO A 133 -6.73 -10.19 -8.27
N TRP A 134 -7.24 -11.02 -7.38
CA TRP A 134 -8.50 -10.81 -6.67
C TRP A 134 -8.45 -11.38 -5.26
N GLY A 135 -9.23 -10.80 -4.35
CA GLY A 135 -9.35 -11.25 -2.96
C GLY A 135 -10.76 -11.72 -2.60
N THR A 136 -11.80 -11.13 -3.24
CA THR A 136 -13.20 -11.46 -3.01
C THR A 136 -13.87 -12.03 -4.25
N PRO A 137 -15.00 -12.78 -4.12
CA PRO A 137 -15.75 -13.28 -5.27
C PRO A 137 -16.21 -12.16 -6.23
N GLU A 138 -16.57 -10.99 -5.71
CA GLU A 138 -16.98 -9.83 -6.51
C GLU A 138 -15.81 -9.28 -7.32
N GLU A 139 -14.62 -9.27 -6.75
CA GLU A 139 -13.39 -8.89 -7.47
C GLU A 139 -13.06 -9.92 -8.56
N LYS A 140 -13.26 -11.22 -8.28
CA LYS A 140 -13.08 -12.28 -9.28
C LYS A 140 -13.97 -12.07 -10.49
N LEU A 141 -15.27 -11.87 -10.26
CA LEU A 141 -16.24 -11.58 -11.35
C LEU A 141 -15.86 -10.33 -12.15
N ARG A 142 -15.30 -9.32 -11.51
CA ARG A 142 -14.78 -8.13 -12.20
C ARG A 142 -13.54 -8.47 -13.02
N ALA A 143 -12.61 -9.26 -12.49
CA ALA A 143 -11.43 -9.70 -13.21
C ALA A 143 -11.80 -10.52 -14.45
N GLU A 144 -12.73 -11.46 -14.32
CA GLU A 144 -13.26 -12.27 -15.41
C GLU A 144 -13.91 -11.39 -16.51
N TYR A 145 -14.66 -10.35 -16.12
CA TYR A 145 -15.20 -9.38 -17.08
C TYR A 145 -14.10 -8.60 -17.81
N ILE A 146 -13.03 -8.21 -17.11
CA ILE A 146 -11.90 -7.46 -17.69
C ILE A 146 -11.13 -8.36 -18.68
N ALA A 147 -10.97 -9.64 -18.34
CA ALA A 147 -10.23 -10.62 -19.14
C ALA A 147 -11.01 -11.13 -20.35
N GLN A 148 -12.33 -10.93 -20.39
CA GLN A 148 -13.20 -11.48 -21.41
C GLN A 148 -12.70 -11.16 -22.85
N ASP A 149 -12.61 -12.19 -23.68
CA ASP A 149 -12.19 -12.13 -25.09
C ASP A 149 -10.73 -11.64 -25.30
N ASN A 150 -9.86 -11.78 -24.27
CA ASN A 150 -8.47 -11.42 -24.40
C ASN A 150 -7.54 -12.43 -23.71
N GLU A 151 -6.95 -13.33 -24.48
CA GLU A 151 -6.07 -14.42 -23.99
C GLU A 151 -4.79 -13.93 -23.29
N ARG A 152 -4.40 -12.66 -23.48
CA ARG A 152 -3.25 -12.06 -22.83
C ARG A 152 -3.61 -11.38 -21.49
N VAL A 153 -4.86 -11.49 -21.06
CA VAL A 153 -5.32 -11.02 -19.75
C VAL A 153 -5.62 -12.22 -18.87
N GLU A 154 -4.81 -12.43 -17.86
CA GLU A 154 -4.91 -13.58 -16.97
C GLU A 154 -5.56 -13.20 -15.65
N VAL A 155 -6.64 -13.90 -15.29
CA VAL A 155 -7.20 -13.88 -13.93
C VAL A 155 -6.42 -14.86 -13.09
N LEU A 156 -5.66 -14.36 -12.13
CA LEU A 156 -4.83 -15.21 -11.27
C LEU A 156 -5.70 -16.10 -10.37
N ASP A 157 -5.16 -17.23 -9.95
CA ASP A 157 -5.71 -17.95 -8.82
C ASP A 157 -5.64 -17.09 -7.55
N LYS A 158 -6.43 -17.45 -6.53
CA LYS A 158 -6.44 -16.70 -5.27
C LYS A 158 -5.06 -16.74 -4.62
N GLN A 159 -4.47 -15.56 -4.43
CA GLN A 159 -3.13 -15.41 -3.89
C GLN A 159 -3.13 -15.08 -2.40
N THR A 160 -2.04 -15.44 -1.73
CA THR A 160 -1.64 -14.86 -0.45
C THR A 160 -1.03 -13.48 -0.67
N LEU A 161 -0.84 -12.70 0.41
CA LEU A 161 -0.15 -11.41 0.31
C LEU A 161 1.30 -11.56 -0.21
N SER A 162 2.01 -12.61 0.22
CA SER A 162 3.35 -12.93 -0.28
C SER A 162 3.33 -13.30 -1.77
N GLY A 163 2.35 -14.09 -2.21
CA GLY A 163 2.16 -14.41 -3.62
C GLY A 163 1.90 -13.15 -4.48
N LEU A 164 1.05 -12.25 -4.00
CA LEU A 164 0.81 -10.96 -4.67
C LEU A 164 2.08 -10.10 -4.73
N ALA A 165 2.85 -10.03 -3.63
CA ALA A 165 4.12 -9.32 -3.60
C ALA A 165 5.11 -9.88 -4.63
N ASN A 166 5.13 -11.20 -4.82
CA ASN A 166 5.96 -11.86 -5.83
C ASN A 166 5.52 -11.50 -7.26
N TYR A 167 4.22 -11.56 -7.58
CA TYR A 167 3.72 -11.10 -8.89
C TYR A 167 4.06 -9.63 -9.16
N ILE A 168 3.86 -8.76 -8.17
CA ILE A 168 4.23 -7.34 -8.25
C ILE A 168 5.73 -7.21 -8.49
N GLN A 169 6.57 -7.92 -7.74
CA GLN A 169 8.03 -7.86 -7.86
C GLN A 169 8.53 -8.30 -9.23
N GLN A 170 7.89 -9.26 -9.87
CA GLN A 170 8.26 -9.77 -11.17
C GLN A 170 7.66 -8.97 -12.34
N SER A 171 6.66 -8.12 -12.10
CA SER A 171 6.04 -7.30 -13.14
C SER A 171 6.93 -6.14 -13.59
N ASP A 172 6.65 -5.58 -14.77
CA ASP A 172 7.29 -4.35 -15.28
C ASP A 172 6.65 -3.10 -14.69
N GLY A 173 5.43 -3.21 -14.18
CA GLY A 173 4.72 -2.12 -13.54
C GLY A 173 3.36 -2.54 -12.99
N VAL A 174 2.75 -1.61 -12.28
CA VAL A 174 1.46 -1.80 -11.63
C VAL A 174 0.54 -0.63 -11.95
N ILE A 175 -0.72 -0.93 -12.27
CA ILE A 175 -1.77 0.08 -12.35
C ILE A 175 -2.82 -0.27 -11.29
N ALA A 176 -3.12 0.67 -10.41
CA ALA A 176 -3.90 0.41 -9.21
C ALA A 176 -4.93 1.51 -8.94
N VAL A 177 -6.05 1.15 -8.35
CA VAL A 177 -6.87 2.11 -7.60
C VAL A 177 -6.24 2.37 -6.23
N ASP A 178 -6.74 3.35 -5.49
CA ASP A 178 -6.30 3.63 -4.12
C ASP A 178 -6.62 2.43 -3.19
N THR A 179 -5.61 1.59 -2.97
CA THR A 179 -5.67 0.35 -2.20
C THR A 179 -4.33 0.07 -1.50
N GLY A 180 -4.35 -0.75 -0.46
CA GLY A 180 -3.13 -1.17 0.26
C GLY A 180 -2.09 -1.84 -0.63
N LEU A 181 -2.50 -2.58 -1.65
CA LEU A 181 -1.59 -3.21 -2.61
C LEU A 181 -0.88 -2.19 -3.52
N CYS A 182 -1.48 -1.03 -3.78
CA CYS A 182 -0.82 0.07 -4.47
C CYS A 182 0.39 0.59 -3.68
N HIS A 183 0.22 0.75 -2.36
CA HIS A 183 1.31 1.14 -1.47
C HIS A 183 2.39 0.05 -1.37
N LEU A 184 1.98 -1.23 -1.40
CA LEU A 184 2.93 -2.35 -1.45
C LEU A 184 3.76 -2.31 -2.74
N ALA A 185 3.15 -2.05 -3.89
CA ALA A 185 3.86 -1.95 -5.17
C ALA A 185 4.90 -0.82 -5.14
N ALA A 186 4.53 0.35 -4.61
CA ALA A 186 5.45 1.47 -4.42
C ALA A 186 6.58 1.10 -3.44
N ALA A 187 6.27 0.40 -2.35
CA ALA A 187 7.26 -0.02 -1.36
C ALA A 187 8.23 -1.11 -1.88
N LEU A 188 7.83 -1.84 -2.92
CA LEU A 188 8.65 -2.79 -3.67
C LEU A 188 9.44 -2.12 -4.82
N ASP A 189 9.43 -0.80 -4.88
CA ASP A 189 10.12 0.01 -5.91
C ASP A 189 9.67 -0.34 -7.34
N LYS A 190 8.37 -0.62 -7.53
CA LYS A 190 7.81 -0.88 -8.86
C LYS A 190 7.21 0.37 -9.47
N PRO A 191 7.43 0.60 -10.78
CA PRO A 191 6.71 1.64 -11.50
C PRO A 191 5.21 1.48 -11.30
N THR A 192 4.58 2.45 -10.63
CA THR A 192 3.18 2.34 -10.21
C THR A 192 2.38 3.55 -10.63
N VAL A 193 1.26 3.32 -11.31
CA VAL A 193 0.25 4.33 -11.61
C VAL A 193 -0.94 4.14 -10.68
N SER A 194 -1.20 5.14 -9.84
CA SER A 194 -2.36 5.15 -8.93
C SER A 194 -3.51 5.97 -9.49
N LEU A 195 -4.68 5.35 -9.56
CA LEU A 195 -5.92 5.99 -9.98
C LEU A 195 -6.71 6.42 -8.72
N TYR A 196 -6.80 7.71 -8.50
CA TYR A 196 -7.57 8.27 -7.41
C TYR A 196 -8.93 8.73 -7.92
N GLY A 197 -9.98 8.36 -7.21
CA GLY A 197 -11.33 8.84 -7.45
C GLY A 197 -11.68 10.05 -6.58
N PRO A 198 -12.86 10.66 -6.78
CA PRO A 198 -13.37 11.75 -5.98
C PRO A 198 -13.66 11.35 -4.54
#